data_b14d673782be74791b036db0d2589d55
#
_entry.id   b14d673782be74791b036db0d2589d55
#
_cell.length_a   1.000
_cell.length_b   1.000
_cell.length_c   1.000
_cell.angle_alpha   90.00
_cell.angle_beta   90.00
_cell.angle_gamma   90.00
#
_symmetry.space_group_name_H-M   'P 1'
#
loop_
_entity.id
_entity.type
_entity.pdbx_description
1 polymer ?
#
loop_
_entity_poly.entity_id
_entity_poly.type
_entity_poly.pdbx_seq_one_letter_code
_entity_poly.pdbx_strand_id
1 'polypeptide(L)'
;MNKIAKTVLMTGTALCAAGVVLSTAGYFAGGKDFTYTSDHMYVSGGNSSSRKNLTVMKKEQIDDFTKLNVDFEDFDLDIRTSDDDHYYMEYKLEKNGRKNPLTWKDKDGELTLEESAGGSGSYYITYDLGIFSTHADLTEKKDALNTVVLYIPEKAQLSEAELQLSDGDFAADQLLCKEMTLELLSGDLMLDKGEFEKFDAKLSDGDLNVKELQCTDNMQLKSGNGDVTIKKAELADGQIALSDGDIQIDNSSFNGDMKINSSCGDVSVEMKNGSAEKTNIYLKATDGDVDTEGLSRGKTDNEEDTSVYENKAGASAPTLNVECSDGDITLTESEK
;
A
#
# COMPACT_ATOMS: atom_id res chain seq x y z
N MET A 1 19.23 -10.58 37.79
CA MET A 1 18.27 -11.57 37.23
C MET A 1 18.07 -12.67 38.26
N ASN A 2 16.83 -12.94 38.65
CA ASN A 2 16.54 -13.97 39.64
C ASN A 2 16.77 -15.38 39.07
N LYS A 3 16.89 -16.41 39.94
CA LYS A 3 17.20 -17.80 39.53
C LYS A 3 16.16 -18.34 38.54
N ILE A 4 14.88 -17.98 38.69
CA ILE A 4 13.78 -18.44 37.81
C ILE A 4 13.95 -17.86 36.41
N ALA A 5 14.18 -16.55 36.27
CA ALA A 5 14.38 -15.91 34.97
C ALA A 5 15.61 -16.46 34.24
N LYS A 6 16.68 -16.80 34.96
CA LYS A 6 17.87 -17.44 34.37
C LYS A 6 17.56 -18.86 33.86
N THR A 7 16.79 -19.64 34.61
CA THR A 7 16.39 -20.98 34.20
C THR A 7 15.49 -20.94 32.96
N VAL A 8 14.47 -20.05 32.95
CA VAL A 8 13.58 -19.88 31.80
C VAL A 8 14.37 -19.46 30.55
N LEU A 9 15.28 -18.50 30.68
CA LEU A 9 16.11 -18.05 29.56
C LEU A 9 17.00 -19.20 29.03
N MET A 10 17.66 -19.96 29.93
CA MET A 10 18.51 -21.10 29.52
C MET A 10 17.68 -22.19 28.83
N THR A 11 16.51 -22.53 29.38
CA THR A 11 15.64 -23.55 28.79
C THR A 11 15.11 -23.08 27.41
N GLY A 12 14.68 -21.82 27.29
CA GLY A 12 14.25 -21.25 26.01
C GLY A 12 15.35 -21.26 24.95
N THR A 13 16.57 -20.86 25.34
CA THR A 13 17.74 -20.89 24.43
C THR A 13 18.06 -22.32 23.98
N ALA A 14 18.00 -23.30 24.91
CA ALA A 14 18.26 -24.70 24.57
C ALA A 14 17.20 -25.28 23.62
N LEU A 15 15.92 -24.92 23.81
CA LEU A 15 14.83 -25.33 22.91
C LEU A 15 14.97 -24.70 21.53
N CYS A 16 15.31 -23.43 21.44
CA CYS A 16 15.59 -22.77 20.17
C CYS A 16 16.77 -23.43 19.43
N ALA A 17 17.87 -23.71 20.12
CA ALA A 17 19.02 -24.38 19.52
C ALA A 17 18.66 -25.79 19.04
N ALA A 18 17.92 -26.56 19.81
CA ALA A 18 17.43 -27.87 19.40
C ALA A 18 16.49 -27.77 18.18
N GLY A 19 15.61 -26.79 18.14
CA GLY A 19 14.74 -26.53 17.00
C GLY A 19 15.52 -26.23 15.71
N VAL A 20 16.54 -25.38 15.77
CA VAL A 20 17.42 -25.07 14.63
C VAL A 20 18.15 -26.34 14.13
N VAL A 21 18.69 -27.15 15.05
CA VAL A 21 19.38 -28.41 14.68
C VAL A 21 18.41 -29.38 14.00
N LEU A 22 17.22 -29.56 14.55
CA LEU A 22 16.20 -30.45 13.97
C LEU A 22 15.70 -29.95 12.62
N SER A 23 15.47 -28.64 12.46
CA SER A 23 15.07 -28.05 11.16
C SER A 23 16.15 -28.22 10.11
N THR A 24 17.42 -27.99 10.48
CA THR A 24 18.56 -28.18 9.58
C THR A 24 18.72 -29.64 9.17
N ALA A 25 18.62 -30.54 10.14
CA ALA A 25 18.70 -31.99 9.86
C ALA A 25 17.52 -32.46 8.99
N GLY A 26 16.32 -31.95 9.23
CA GLY A 26 15.13 -32.21 8.43
C GLY A 26 15.31 -31.76 6.98
N TYR A 27 15.86 -30.57 6.78
CA TYR A 27 16.15 -30.03 5.43
C TYR A 27 17.16 -30.91 4.66
N PHE A 28 18.28 -31.29 5.28
CA PHE A 28 19.26 -32.17 4.67
C PHE A 28 18.78 -33.62 4.48
N ALA A 29 17.80 -34.05 5.26
CA ALA A 29 17.14 -35.34 5.09
C ALA A 29 16.06 -35.33 3.98
N GLY A 30 15.92 -34.22 3.25
CA GLY A 30 14.93 -34.06 2.19
C GLY A 30 13.53 -33.66 2.71
N GLY A 31 13.50 -33.09 3.90
CA GLY A 31 12.28 -32.45 4.42
C GLY A 31 11.79 -31.39 3.45
N LYS A 32 10.50 -31.36 3.21
CA LYS A 32 9.83 -30.43 2.31
C LYS A 32 8.92 -29.53 3.09
N ASP A 33 8.78 -28.29 2.61
CA ASP A 33 7.80 -27.37 3.14
C ASP A 33 6.40 -27.97 3.01
N PHE A 34 5.56 -27.75 4.00
CA PHE A 34 4.17 -28.16 3.95
C PHE A 34 3.29 -26.95 4.26
N THR A 35 2.19 -26.87 3.54
CA THR A 35 1.13 -25.91 3.80
C THR A 35 -0.04 -26.65 4.42
N TYR A 36 -0.52 -26.16 5.54
CA TYR A 36 -1.69 -26.72 6.22
C TYR A 36 -2.91 -25.86 5.92
N THR A 37 -3.93 -26.45 5.32
CA THR A 37 -5.25 -25.82 5.17
C THR A 37 -6.23 -26.50 6.11
N SER A 38 -7.37 -25.89 6.37
CA SER A 38 -8.40 -26.44 7.27
C SER A 38 -8.83 -27.88 6.91
N ASP A 39 -8.67 -28.28 5.66
CA ASP A 39 -9.11 -29.58 5.14
C ASP A 39 -7.97 -30.54 4.78
N HIS A 40 -6.79 -30.06 4.38
CA HIS A 40 -5.71 -30.91 3.87
C HIS A 40 -4.32 -30.32 4.17
N MET A 41 -3.35 -31.22 4.36
CA MET A 41 -1.93 -30.89 4.44
C MET A 41 -1.28 -31.12 3.07
N TYR A 42 -0.71 -30.08 2.50
CA TYR A 42 0.05 -30.16 1.25
C TYR A 42 1.54 -30.17 1.53
N VAL A 43 2.26 -31.09 0.88
CA VAL A 43 3.72 -31.16 0.93
C VAL A 43 4.27 -30.51 -0.34
N SER A 44 5.06 -29.46 -0.19
CA SER A 44 5.73 -28.79 -1.30
C SER A 44 6.66 -29.77 -2.03
N GLY A 45 6.42 -30.00 -3.32
CA GLY A 45 7.22 -30.91 -4.15
C GLY A 45 6.52 -32.16 -4.66
N GLY A 46 5.23 -32.35 -4.41
CA GLY A 46 4.39 -33.36 -5.05
C GLY A 46 3.92 -32.90 -6.43
N ASN A 47 4.40 -33.55 -7.49
CA ASN A 47 3.98 -33.25 -8.86
C ASN A 47 2.48 -33.44 -9.07
N SER A 48 1.84 -32.47 -9.74
CA SER A 48 0.67 -32.65 -10.61
C SER A 48 -0.77 -32.60 -10.08
N SER A 49 -1.07 -32.45 -8.79
CA SER A 49 -2.46 -32.17 -8.40
C SER A 49 -2.83 -30.67 -8.40
N SER A 50 -1.85 -29.80 -8.20
CA SER A 50 -2.03 -28.33 -8.14
C SER A 50 -2.59 -27.71 -9.43
N ARG A 51 -2.21 -28.24 -10.62
CA ARG A 51 -2.65 -27.68 -11.91
C ARG A 51 -4.16 -27.86 -12.19
N LYS A 52 -4.82 -28.81 -11.55
CA LYS A 52 -6.26 -29.04 -11.75
C LYS A 52 -7.16 -28.05 -11.04
N ASN A 53 -6.62 -27.29 -10.10
CA ASN A 53 -7.39 -26.34 -9.29
C ASN A 53 -7.16 -24.86 -9.66
N LEU A 54 -6.50 -24.62 -10.79
CA LEU A 54 -6.25 -23.27 -11.28
C LEU A 54 -7.14 -22.91 -12.46
N THR A 55 -7.53 -21.65 -12.53
CA THR A 55 -7.98 -21.01 -13.77
C THR A 55 -6.88 -20.08 -14.23
N VAL A 56 -6.48 -20.21 -15.48
CA VAL A 56 -5.39 -19.43 -16.07
C VAL A 56 -5.89 -18.80 -17.36
N MET A 57 -5.74 -17.49 -17.45
CA MET A 57 -5.82 -16.72 -18.66
C MET A 57 -4.42 -16.18 -18.96
N LYS A 58 -3.89 -16.48 -20.13
CA LYS A 58 -2.64 -15.87 -20.58
C LYS A 58 -2.93 -14.46 -21.07
N LYS A 59 -1.92 -13.62 -21.22
CA LYS A 59 -2.07 -12.26 -21.76
C LYS A 59 -2.93 -12.28 -23.04
N GLU A 60 -4.19 -11.88 -22.90
CA GLU A 60 -5.17 -11.79 -23.99
C GLU A 60 -5.61 -10.36 -24.16
N GLN A 61 -5.77 -9.91 -25.39
CA GLN A 61 -6.29 -8.58 -25.69
C GLN A 61 -7.77 -8.51 -25.31
N ILE A 62 -8.13 -7.42 -24.64
CA ILE A 62 -9.51 -7.07 -24.29
C ILE A 62 -9.92 -5.78 -25.01
N ASP A 63 -11.19 -5.42 -24.96
CA ASP A 63 -11.67 -4.18 -25.55
C ASP A 63 -11.14 -2.95 -24.78
N ASP A 64 -11.07 -1.81 -25.43
CA ASP A 64 -10.64 -0.56 -24.80
C ASP A 64 -11.71 -0.08 -23.81
N PHE A 65 -11.29 0.32 -22.62
CA PHE A 65 -12.19 0.84 -21.60
C PHE A 65 -11.70 2.18 -21.05
N THR A 66 -12.63 2.95 -20.53
CA THR A 66 -12.38 4.22 -19.83
C THR A 66 -12.92 4.20 -18.41
N LYS A 67 -13.66 3.16 -18.05
CA LYS A 67 -14.14 2.91 -16.70
C LYS A 67 -13.69 1.54 -16.23
N LEU A 68 -13.20 1.49 -14.99
CA LEU A 68 -12.76 0.26 -14.34
C LEU A 68 -13.51 0.07 -13.03
N ASN A 69 -14.19 -1.06 -12.87
CA ASN A 69 -14.85 -1.44 -11.64
C ASN A 69 -14.33 -2.80 -11.19
N VAL A 70 -13.80 -2.88 -9.97
CA VAL A 70 -13.19 -4.10 -9.42
C VAL A 70 -13.76 -4.36 -8.03
N ASP A 71 -14.20 -5.60 -7.81
CA ASP A 71 -14.66 -6.10 -6.53
C ASP A 71 -14.02 -7.47 -6.25
N PHE A 72 -12.99 -7.46 -5.39
CA PHE A 72 -12.20 -8.64 -5.04
C PHE A 72 -12.24 -8.90 -3.53
N GLU A 73 -12.37 -10.17 -3.17
CA GLU A 73 -12.30 -10.65 -1.79
C GLU A 73 -10.85 -11.06 -1.44
N ASP A 74 -10.24 -11.94 -2.25
CA ASP A 74 -8.95 -12.57 -2.00
C ASP A 74 -7.91 -12.33 -3.12
N PHE A 75 -8.23 -11.57 -4.15
CA PHE A 75 -7.33 -11.39 -5.31
C PHE A 75 -6.62 -10.05 -5.28
N ASP A 76 -5.36 -10.09 -5.74
CA ASP A 76 -4.59 -8.89 -6.02
C ASP A 76 -4.94 -8.32 -7.39
N LEU A 77 -4.81 -7.00 -7.50
CA LEU A 77 -4.86 -6.29 -8.78
C LEU A 77 -3.50 -5.66 -9.09
N ASP A 78 -2.94 -5.98 -10.26
CA ASP A 78 -1.69 -5.40 -10.77
C ASP A 78 -1.95 -4.69 -12.11
N ILE A 79 -1.83 -3.37 -12.16
CA ILE A 79 -1.96 -2.60 -13.39
C ILE A 79 -0.58 -2.30 -13.92
N ARG A 80 -0.28 -2.78 -15.12
CA ARG A 80 1.00 -2.59 -15.81
C ARG A 80 0.83 -1.72 -17.04
N THR A 81 1.90 -1.03 -17.42
CA THR A 81 1.92 -0.33 -18.69
C THR A 81 1.98 -1.34 -19.84
N SER A 82 1.10 -1.17 -20.83
CA SER A 82 1.13 -1.98 -22.06
C SER A 82 2.30 -1.57 -22.93
N ASP A 83 2.87 -2.55 -23.65
CA ASP A 83 3.96 -2.32 -24.61
C ASP A 83 3.47 -1.65 -25.92
N ASP A 84 2.15 -1.56 -26.13
CA ASP A 84 1.51 -1.00 -27.31
C ASP A 84 0.21 -0.23 -26.95
N ASP A 85 -0.56 0.16 -27.95
CA ASP A 85 -1.79 0.94 -27.75
C ASP A 85 -3.03 0.08 -27.46
N HIS A 86 -2.85 -1.18 -27.03
CA HIS A 86 -3.95 -2.12 -26.76
C HIS A 86 -4.00 -2.49 -25.30
N TYR A 87 -5.19 -2.85 -24.84
CA TYR A 87 -5.45 -3.32 -23.50
C TYR A 87 -5.36 -4.86 -23.45
N TYR A 88 -4.79 -5.38 -22.37
CA TYR A 88 -4.70 -6.82 -22.17
C TYR A 88 -5.01 -7.18 -20.72
N MET A 89 -5.42 -8.42 -20.53
CA MET A 89 -5.61 -9.01 -19.22
C MET A 89 -4.95 -10.39 -19.15
N GLU A 90 -4.39 -10.71 -18.01
CA GLU A 90 -3.95 -12.07 -17.68
C GLU A 90 -4.21 -12.38 -16.20
N TYR A 91 -4.37 -13.65 -15.88
CA TYR A 91 -4.51 -14.07 -14.49
C TYR A 91 -4.19 -15.54 -14.27
N LYS A 92 -3.84 -15.88 -13.04
CA LYS A 92 -3.61 -17.23 -12.57
C LYS A 92 -4.24 -17.38 -11.18
N LEU A 93 -5.47 -17.88 -11.14
CA LEU A 93 -6.33 -17.86 -9.96
C LEU A 93 -6.63 -19.26 -9.46
N GLU A 94 -6.64 -19.44 -8.16
CA GLU A 94 -7.11 -20.66 -7.51
C GLU A 94 -8.64 -20.74 -7.55
N LYS A 95 -9.13 -21.92 -7.90
CA LYS A 95 -10.60 -22.12 -7.95
C LYS A 95 -11.25 -22.19 -6.59
N ASN A 96 -10.57 -22.72 -5.59
CA ASN A 96 -11.10 -22.87 -4.22
C ASN A 96 -12.53 -23.40 -4.18
N GLY A 97 -12.81 -24.46 -5.00
CA GLY A 97 -14.14 -25.03 -5.14
C GLY A 97 -15.08 -24.29 -6.10
N ARG A 98 -14.70 -23.11 -6.59
CA ARG A 98 -15.45 -22.33 -7.59
C ARG A 98 -15.23 -22.87 -8.99
N LYS A 99 -16.26 -22.81 -9.83
CA LYS A 99 -16.13 -23.18 -11.25
C LYS A 99 -15.35 -22.10 -12.01
N ASN A 100 -15.72 -20.86 -11.78
CA ASN A 100 -15.08 -19.66 -12.34
C ASN A 100 -14.80 -18.73 -11.16
N PRO A 101 -13.54 -18.59 -10.74
CA PRO A 101 -13.22 -17.74 -9.58
C PRO A 101 -13.35 -16.23 -9.90
N LEU A 102 -13.18 -15.84 -11.15
CA LEU A 102 -13.33 -14.47 -11.64
C LEU A 102 -14.45 -14.40 -12.68
N THR A 103 -15.34 -13.45 -12.52
CA THR A 103 -16.33 -13.03 -13.52
C THR A 103 -15.94 -11.65 -14.02
N TRP A 104 -15.89 -11.49 -15.33
CA TRP A 104 -15.58 -10.19 -15.92
C TRP A 104 -16.48 -9.87 -17.11
N LYS A 105 -16.69 -8.59 -17.33
CA LYS A 105 -17.46 -8.05 -18.43
C LYS A 105 -16.73 -6.82 -18.96
N ASP A 106 -16.62 -6.76 -20.27
CA ASP A 106 -16.09 -5.64 -21.00
C ASP A 106 -17.18 -5.18 -21.97
N LYS A 107 -17.80 -4.08 -21.65
CA LYS A 107 -18.97 -3.60 -22.41
C LYS A 107 -19.15 -2.10 -22.31
N ASP A 108 -19.42 -1.47 -23.45
CA ASP A 108 -19.75 -0.05 -23.55
C ASP A 108 -18.64 0.88 -22.97
N GLY A 109 -17.36 0.42 -23.01
CA GLY A 109 -16.18 1.12 -22.50
C GLY A 109 -16.01 1.04 -20.97
N GLU A 110 -16.66 0.06 -20.34
CA GLU A 110 -16.51 -0.27 -18.92
C GLU A 110 -16.03 -1.70 -18.76
N LEU A 111 -14.92 -1.88 -18.04
CA LEU A 111 -14.42 -3.18 -17.59
C LEU A 111 -14.85 -3.41 -16.14
N THR A 112 -15.64 -4.46 -15.91
CA THR A 112 -16.03 -4.90 -14.56
C THR A 112 -15.36 -6.23 -14.26
N LEU A 113 -14.69 -6.33 -13.13
CA LEU A 113 -14.05 -7.52 -12.59
C LEU A 113 -14.66 -7.85 -11.23
N GLU A 114 -15.25 -9.03 -11.09
CA GLU A 114 -15.89 -9.46 -9.84
C GLU A 114 -15.32 -10.82 -9.43
N GLU A 115 -14.79 -10.92 -8.21
CA GLU A 115 -14.45 -12.21 -7.64
C GLU A 115 -15.72 -12.97 -7.29
N SER A 116 -15.81 -14.20 -7.74
CA SER A 116 -16.99 -15.03 -7.44
C SER A 116 -16.97 -15.46 -5.98
N ALA A 117 -18.07 -15.29 -5.27
CA ALA A 117 -18.19 -15.67 -3.88
C ALA A 117 -17.65 -17.09 -3.62
N GLY A 118 -16.74 -17.21 -2.67
CA GLY A 118 -16.06 -18.45 -2.35
C GLY A 118 -17.00 -19.45 -1.66
N GLY A 119 -16.93 -20.72 -2.08
CA GLY A 119 -17.40 -21.81 -1.24
C GLY A 119 -16.35 -22.08 -0.16
N SER A 120 -16.73 -21.97 1.09
CA SER A 120 -15.99 -22.37 2.29
C SER A 120 -14.55 -21.81 2.38
N GLY A 121 -14.38 -20.77 3.16
CA GLY A 121 -13.09 -20.12 3.38
C GLY A 121 -11.98 -21.09 3.79
N SER A 122 -10.94 -21.15 3.00
CA SER A 122 -9.70 -21.79 3.38
C SER A 122 -8.78 -20.71 3.97
N TYR A 123 -8.56 -20.76 5.26
CA TYR A 123 -7.55 -19.92 5.90
C TYR A 123 -6.17 -20.49 5.59
N TYR A 124 -5.35 -19.74 4.88
CA TYR A 124 -3.96 -20.07 4.69
C TYR A 124 -3.15 -19.46 5.85
N ILE A 125 -2.54 -20.31 6.67
CA ILE A 125 -1.50 -19.87 7.60
C ILE A 125 -0.18 -20.23 6.95
N THR A 126 0.43 -19.30 6.25
CA THR A 126 1.79 -19.46 5.73
C THR A 126 2.76 -19.08 6.85
N TYR A 127 3.44 -20.06 7.43
CA TYR A 127 4.60 -19.80 8.28
C TYR A 127 5.82 -19.67 7.38
N ASP A 128 6.14 -18.48 6.93
CA ASP A 128 7.47 -18.20 6.42
C ASP A 128 8.43 -18.05 7.59
N LEU A 129 9.14 -19.14 7.89
CA LEU A 129 10.25 -19.10 8.81
C LEU A 129 11.45 -18.48 8.08
N GLY A 130 11.43 -17.21 7.77
CA GLY A 130 12.44 -16.43 7.06
C GLY A 130 13.91 -16.56 7.48
N ILE A 131 14.27 -17.69 8.10
CA ILE A 131 15.62 -18.02 8.57
C ILE A 131 16.55 -18.41 7.41
N PHE A 132 16.00 -18.74 6.22
CA PHE A 132 16.77 -19.19 5.06
C PHE A 132 16.43 -18.45 3.75
N SER A 133 15.64 -17.41 3.79
CA SER A 133 15.51 -16.51 2.63
C SER A 133 16.83 -15.74 2.48
N THR A 134 17.79 -16.33 1.77
CA THR A 134 18.79 -15.52 1.08
C THR A 134 17.99 -14.52 0.26
N HIS A 135 18.32 -13.24 0.38
CA HIS A 135 17.82 -12.17 -0.49
C HIS A 135 17.98 -12.59 -1.95
N ALA A 136 17.05 -13.40 -2.42
CA ALA A 136 16.88 -13.61 -3.84
C ALA A 136 16.21 -12.33 -4.34
N ASP A 137 16.92 -11.69 -5.22
CA ASP A 137 16.56 -10.51 -5.99
C ASP A 137 15.04 -10.44 -6.23
N LEU A 138 14.36 -9.48 -5.62
CA LEU A 138 12.91 -9.24 -5.76
C LEU A 138 12.55 -8.72 -7.17
N THR A 139 13.47 -8.82 -8.13
CA THR A 139 13.33 -8.34 -9.51
C THR A 139 12.77 -9.36 -10.49
N GLU A 140 12.68 -10.65 -10.17
CA GLU A 140 11.86 -11.58 -10.94
C GLU A 140 10.48 -11.69 -10.27
N LYS A 141 9.51 -10.94 -10.78
CA LYS A 141 8.08 -11.17 -10.50
C LYS A 141 7.76 -12.63 -10.89
N LYS A 142 7.82 -13.55 -9.92
CA LYS A 142 7.23 -14.88 -10.09
C LYS A 142 5.79 -14.68 -10.51
N ASP A 143 5.28 -15.51 -11.44
CA ASP A 143 3.85 -15.57 -11.78
C ASP A 143 3.03 -15.54 -10.48
N ALA A 144 2.56 -14.36 -10.09
CA ALA A 144 1.85 -14.19 -8.83
C ALA A 144 0.55 -15.01 -8.90
N LEU A 145 0.35 -15.87 -7.91
CA LEU A 145 -0.87 -16.64 -7.77
C LEU A 145 -1.94 -15.73 -7.17
N ASN A 146 -3.17 -15.87 -7.61
CA ASN A 146 -4.31 -15.05 -7.21
C ASN A 146 -4.21 -13.56 -7.57
N THR A 147 -3.46 -13.25 -8.63
CA THR A 147 -3.34 -11.89 -9.13
C THR A 147 -4.01 -11.77 -10.50
N VAL A 148 -4.79 -10.71 -10.66
CA VAL A 148 -5.29 -10.25 -11.97
C VAL A 148 -4.40 -9.13 -12.44
N VAL A 149 -3.80 -9.28 -13.64
CA VAL A 149 -2.93 -8.28 -14.25
C VAL A 149 -3.67 -7.63 -15.41
N LEU A 150 -3.81 -6.31 -15.35
CA LEU A 150 -4.31 -5.47 -16.43
C LEU A 150 -3.15 -4.73 -17.08
N TYR A 151 -3.06 -4.75 -18.39
CA TYR A 151 -2.13 -3.94 -19.15
C TYR A 151 -2.89 -2.79 -19.79
N ILE A 152 -2.53 -1.57 -19.43
CA ILE A 152 -3.17 -0.34 -19.89
C ILE A 152 -2.13 0.48 -20.68
N PRO A 153 -2.45 1.00 -21.90
CA PRO A 153 -1.51 1.84 -22.64
C PRO A 153 -1.04 3.05 -21.83
N GLU A 154 0.24 3.42 -21.96
CA GLU A 154 0.88 4.51 -21.20
C GLU A 154 0.10 5.85 -21.22
N LYS A 155 -0.58 6.15 -22.33
CA LYS A 155 -1.31 7.40 -22.51
C LYS A 155 -2.81 7.28 -22.32
N ALA A 156 -3.29 6.08 -21.99
CA ALA A 156 -4.70 5.86 -21.77
C ALA A 156 -5.13 6.53 -20.46
N GLN A 157 -6.16 7.34 -20.54
CA GLN A 157 -6.75 8.01 -19.40
C GLN A 157 -8.13 7.43 -19.10
N LEU A 158 -8.27 6.87 -17.91
CA LEU A 158 -9.57 6.45 -17.41
C LEU A 158 -10.39 7.67 -16.99
N SER A 159 -11.68 7.61 -17.21
CA SER A 159 -12.62 8.60 -16.66
C SER A 159 -12.95 8.31 -15.20
N GLU A 160 -12.99 7.03 -14.84
CA GLU A 160 -13.40 6.56 -13.52
C GLU A 160 -12.74 5.21 -13.23
N ALA A 161 -12.28 5.03 -11.99
CA ALA A 161 -11.83 3.75 -11.45
C ALA A 161 -12.41 3.57 -10.05
N GLU A 162 -13.19 2.51 -9.85
CA GLU A 162 -13.73 2.12 -8.55
C GLU A 162 -13.18 0.74 -8.18
N LEU A 163 -12.36 0.68 -7.14
CA LEU A 163 -11.67 -0.52 -6.71
C LEU A 163 -12.03 -0.84 -5.26
N GLN A 164 -12.55 -2.03 -5.04
CA GLN A 164 -12.84 -2.59 -3.70
C GLN A 164 -12.10 -3.91 -3.56
N LEU A 165 -11.12 -3.97 -2.66
CA LEU A 165 -10.37 -5.17 -2.34
C LEU A 165 -10.45 -5.43 -0.83
N SER A 166 -10.80 -6.67 -0.45
CA SER A 166 -10.89 -7.03 0.97
C SER A 166 -9.54 -7.49 1.52
N ASP A 167 -8.96 -8.56 0.96
CA ASP A 167 -7.71 -9.16 1.43
C ASP A 167 -6.65 -9.24 0.30
N GLY A 168 -6.65 -8.29 -0.63
CA GLY A 168 -5.73 -8.27 -1.77
C GLY A 168 -4.96 -6.95 -1.87
N ASP A 169 -3.79 -7.03 -2.47
CA ASP A 169 -2.95 -5.86 -2.75
C ASP A 169 -3.36 -5.18 -4.06
N PHE A 170 -3.19 -3.86 -4.09
CA PHE A 170 -3.29 -3.10 -5.33
C PHE A 170 -1.93 -2.53 -5.72
N ALA A 171 -1.45 -2.90 -6.90
CA ALA A 171 -0.23 -2.37 -7.49
C ALA A 171 -0.49 -1.73 -8.86
N ALA A 172 0.18 -0.62 -9.16
CA ALA A 172 0.14 -0.04 -10.50
C ALA A 172 1.49 0.60 -10.87
N ASP A 173 2.00 0.28 -12.07
CA ASP A 173 3.17 0.96 -12.65
C ASP A 173 2.80 2.43 -12.95
N GLN A 174 1.65 2.64 -13.59
CA GLN A 174 1.11 3.96 -13.88
C GLN A 174 -0.42 3.92 -13.98
N LEU A 175 -1.09 4.93 -13.43
CA LEU A 175 -2.52 5.09 -13.57
C LEU A 175 -2.88 6.56 -13.82
N LEU A 176 -3.43 6.85 -15.00
CA LEU A 176 -4.01 8.14 -15.35
C LEU A 176 -5.53 8.01 -15.27
N CYS A 177 -6.14 8.67 -14.30
CA CYS A 177 -7.57 8.57 -14.08
C CYS A 177 -8.15 9.92 -13.61
N LYS A 178 -9.32 10.28 -14.06
CA LYS A 178 -9.96 11.52 -13.57
C LYS A 178 -10.46 11.35 -12.15
N GLU A 179 -11.29 10.35 -11.92
CA GLU A 179 -11.87 10.08 -10.60
C GLU A 179 -11.52 8.65 -10.20
N MET A 180 -10.75 8.52 -9.12
CA MET A 180 -10.38 7.24 -8.55
C MET A 180 -10.94 7.11 -7.14
N THR A 181 -11.65 6.02 -6.90
CA THR A 181 -12.10 5.58 -5.58
C THR A 181 -11.49 4.22 -5.28
N LEU A 182 -10.82 4.11 -4.15
CA LEU A 182 -10.18 2.88 -3.69
C LEU A 182 -10.61 2.57 -2.26
N GLU A 183 -11.06 1.36 -2.01
CA GLU A 183 -11.29 0.82 -0.68
C GLU A 183 -10.50 -0.49 -0.51
N LEU A 184 -9.53 -0.50 0.42
CA LEU A 184 -8.76 -1.66 0.83
C LEU A 184 -9.08 -1.96 2.29
N LEU A 185 -9.51 -3.19 2.60
CA LEU A 185 -9.74 -3.59 4.00
C LEU A 185 -8.46 -4.14 4.62
N SER A 186 -7.76 -5.04 3.92
CA SER A 186 -6.45 -5.57 4.31
C SER A 186 -5.62 -5.75 3.05
N GLY A 187 -4.53 -5.04 2.93
CA GLY A 187 -3.65 -5.10 1.76
C GLY A 187 -2.94 -3.79 1.52
N ASP A 188 -1.88 -3.86 0.75
CA ASP A 188 -1.03 -2.72 0.47
C ASP A 188 -1.41 -2.02 -0.84
N LEU A 189 -1.23 -0.70 -0.87
CA LEU A 189 -1.29 0.09 -2.08
C LEU A 189 0.13 0.46 -2.53
N MET A 190 0.51 0.05 -3.74
CA MET A 190 1.76 0.41 -4.38
C MET A 190 1.50 1.09 -5.73
N LEU A 191 1.81 2.38 -5.84
CA LEU A 191 1.62 3.15 -7.05
C LEU A 191 2.94 3.83 -7.46
N ASP A 192 3.49 3.46 -8.61
CA ASP A 192 4.72 4.09 -9.08
C ASP A 192 4.41 5.49 -9.63
N LYS A 193 3.35 5.65 -10.41
CA LYS A 193 2.91 6.96 -10.92
C LYS A 193 1.39 7.09 -10.98
N GLY A 194 0.84 8.09 -10.31
CA GLY A 194 -0.58 8.43 -10.34
C GLY A 194 -0.83 9.86 -10.80
N GLU A 195 -1.76 10.04 -11.75
CA GLU A 195 -2.26 11.35 -12.16
C GLU A 195 -3.79 11.36 -12.09
N PHE A 196 -4.33 12.17 -11.19
CA PHE A 196 -5.76 12.21 -10.89
C PHE A 196 -6.31 13.64 -10.89
N GLU A 197 -7.58 13.81 -11.28
CA GLU A 197 -8.34 14.99 -10.91
C GLU A 197 -8.81 14.84 -9.46
N LYS A 198 -9.42 13.69 -9.11
CA LYS A 198 -9.83 13.34 -7.76
C LYS A 198 -9.30 11.97 -7.37
N PHE A 199 -8.81 11.86 -6.15
CA PHE A 199 -8.32 10.63 -5.56
C PHE A 199 -8.92 10.44 -4.16
N ASP A 200 -9.81 9.47 -4.01
CA ASP A 200 -10.40 9.05 -2.74
C ASP A 200 -9.95 7.64 -2.40
N ALA A 201 -9.13 7.49 -1.37
CA ALA A 201 -8.60 6.22 -0.94
C ALA A 201 -8.88 5.98 0.54
N LYS A 202 -9.36 4.80 0.85
CA LYS A 202 -9.63 4.34 2.21
C LYS A 202 -8.98 2.99 2.42
N LEU A 203 -8.05 2.94 3.36
CA LEU A 203 -7.37 1.73 3.81
C LEU A 203 -7.77 1.46 5.25
N SER A 204 -8.02 0.20 5.61
CA SER A 204 -8.25 -0.15 7.02
C SER A 204 -6.98 -0.68 7.67
N ASP A 205 -6.32 -1.66 7.03
CA ASP A 205 -5.03 -2.22 7.45
C ASP A 205 -4.14 -2.39 6.22
N GLY A 206 -2.93 -1.86 6.24
CA GLY A 206 -1.93 -1.97 5.18
C GLY A 206 -1.23 -0.66 4.87
N ASP A 207 -0.13 -0.75 4.15
CA ASP A 207 0.72 0.38 3.83
C ASP A 207 0.33 1.01 2.48
N LEU A 208 0.51 2.34 2.41
CA LEU A 208 0.39 3.08 1.16
C LEU A 208 1.77 3.59 0.73
N ASN A 209 2.19 3.19 -0.46
CA ASN A 209 3.45 3.59 -1.07
C ASN A 209 3.22 4.18 -2.47
N VAL A 210 3.40 5.50 -2.61
CA VAL A 210 3.29 6.20 -3.90
C VAL A 210 4.59 6.91 -4.23
N LYS A 211 5.19 6.64 -5.41
CA LYS A 211 6.46 7.26 -5.81
C LYS A 211 6.27 8.62 -6.49
N GLU A 212 5.30 8.76 -7.37
CA GLU A 212 4.95 10.02 -8.04
C GLU A 212 3.44 10.21 -8.04
N LEU A 213 2.95 11.32 -7.49
CA LEU A 213 1.53 11.61 -7.39
C LEU A 213 1.20 13.02 -7.84
N GLN A 214 0.29 13.14 -8.77
CA GLN A 214 -0.34 14.41 -9.11
C GLN A 214 -1.85 14.32 -8.88
N CYS A 215 -2.38 15.20 -8.02
CA CYS A 215 -3.81 15.36 -7.82
C CYS A 215 -4.19 16.82 -8.00
N THR A 216 -5.02 17.11 -9.01
CA THR A 216 -5.24 18.48 -9.48
C THR A 216 -6.50 19.15 -8.94
N ASP A 217 -7.41 18.39 -8.32
CA ASP A 217 -8.66 18.94 -7.73
C ASP A 217 -8.74 18.57 -6.24
N ASN A 218 -9.04 17.32 -5.90
CA ASN A 218 -9.22 16.92 -4.51
C ASN A 218 -8.63 15.54 -4.19
N MET A 219 -7.91 15.47 -3.08
CA MET A 219 -7.38 14.22 -2.53
C MET A 219 -8.01 13.93 -1.17
N GLN A 220 -8.58 12.75 -1.01
CA GLN A 220 -9.03 12.23 0.28
C GLN A 220 -8.34 10.90 0.55
N LEU A 221 -7.50 10.85 1.57
CA LEU A 221 -6.86 9.63 2.01
C LEU A 221 -7.19 9.38 3.48
N LYS A 222 -7.72 8.20 3.77
CA LYS A 222 -7.96 7.76 5.14
C LYS A 222 -7.32 6.38 5.32
N SER A 223 -6.44 6.26 6.31
CA SER A 223 -5.91 4.96 6.72
C SER A 223 -6.18 4.70 8.20
N GLY A 224 -6.53 3.46 8.51
CA GLY A 224 -6.70 2.98 9.88
C GLY A 224 -5.34 2.67 10.49
N ASN A 225 -4.67 1.65 9.97
CA ASN A 225 -3.37 1.19 10.44
C ASN A 225 -2.42 1.00 9.25
N GLY A 226 -1.14 1.25 9.47
CA GLY A 226 -0.08 1.14 8.48
C GLY A 226 0.48 2.49 8.06
N ASP A 227 1.60 2.47 7.37
CA ASP A 227 2.34 3.67 7.02
C ASP A 227 1.88 4.28 5.69
N VAL A 228 1.93 5.60 5.62
CA VAL A 228 1.64 6.36 4.40
C VAL A 228 2.93 7.01 3.90
N THR A 229 3.45 6.53 2.78
CA THR A 229 4.62 7.10 2.10
C THR A 229 4.23 7.66 0.73
N ILE A 230 4.41 8.97 0.53
CA ILE A 230 4.16 9.64 -0.75
C ILE A 230 5.41 10.41 -1.14
N LYS A 231 5.95 10.15 -2.34
CA LYS A 231 7.13 10.84 -2.85
C LYS A 231 6.78 11.67 -4.07
N LYS A 232 7.46 12.80 -4.25
CA LYS A 232 7.31 13.68 -5.42
C LYS A 232 5.85 14.02 -5.74
N ALA A 233 5.09 14.51 -4.75
CA ALA A 233 3.70 14.84 -4.96
C ALA A 233 3.47 16.31 -5.37
N GLU A 234 2.45 16.51 -6.21
CA GLU A 234 1.85 17.82 -6.50
C GLU A 234 0.36 17.73 -6.16
N LEU A 235 0.00 18.27 -5.02
CA LEU A 235 -1.35 18.13 -4.45
C LEU A 235 -2.10 19.47 -4.46
N ALA A 236 -3.34 19.44 -4.92
CA ALA A 236 -4.28 20.55 -4.78
C ALA A 236 -4.94 20.51 -3.40
N ASP A 237 -6.26 20.68 -3.33
CA ASP A 237 -7.00 20.61 -2.08
C ASP A 237 -7.11 19.17 -1.56
N GLY A 238 -7.19 18.98 -0.24
CA GLY A 238 -7.44 17.64 0.26
C GLY A 238 -7.18 17.40 1.72
N GLN A 239 -7.29 16.13 2.09
CA GLN A 239 -7.04 15.64 3.43
C GLN A 239 -6.36 14.28 3.42
N ILE A 240 -5.37 14.12 4.31
CA ILE A 240 -4.79 12.84 4.69
C ILE A 240 -5.10 12.64 6.17
N ALA A 241 -5.67 11.52 6.54
CA ALA A 241 -5.98 11.17 7.90
C ALA A 241 -5.51 9.74 8.21
N LEU A 242 -4.65 9.60 9.21
CA LEU A 242 -4.11 8.33 9.68
C LEU A 242 -4.45 8.14 11.16
N SER A 243 -4.84 6.93 11.55
CA SER A 243 -5.12 6.63 12.95
C SER A 243 -3.91 6.08 13.68
N ASP A 244 -3.17 5.11 13.07
CA ASP A 244 -2.00 4.48 13.69
C ASP A 244 -0.96 4.14 12.60
N GLY A 245 0.24 4.67 12.71
CA GLY A 245 1.35 4.56 11.77
C GLY A 245 1.94 5.93 11.42
N ASP A 246 2.97 5.94 10.60
CA ASP A 246 3.70 7.14 10.23
C ASP A 246 3.25 7.70 8.88
N ILE A 247 3.31 9.02 8.74
CA ILE A 247 3.09 9.72 7.47
C ILE A 247 4.41 10.31 7.00
N GLN A 248 4.89 9.88 5.84
CA GLN A 248 6.06 10.44 5.18
C GLN A 248 5.69 11.00 3.80
N ILE A 249 5.90 12.29 3.62
CA ILE A 249 5.67 12.98 2.33
C ILE A 249 6.95 13.68 1.92
N ASP A 250 7.60 13.18 0.86
CA ASP A 250 8.90 13.67 0.42
C ASP A 250 8.80 14.53 -0.85
N ASN A 251 9.65 15.56 -0.96
CA ASN A 251 9.84 16.40 -2.14
C ASN A 251 8.54 16.83 -2.82
N SER A 252 7.60 17.35 -2.04
CA SER A 252 6.22 17.60 -2.47
C SER A 252 5.85 19.09 -2.45
N SER A 253 4.85 19.46 -3.22
CA SER A 253 4.28 20.81 -3.25
C SER A 253 2.76 20.77 -3.07
N PHE A 254 2.27 21.75 -2.34
CA PHE A 254 0.85 21.93 -2.05
C PHE A 254 0.35 23.16 -2.80
N ASN A 255 -0.52 22.95 -3.79
CA ASN A 255 -1.05 24.00 -4.66
C ASN A 255 -2.44 24.48 -4.23
N GLY A 256 -3.03 23.83 -3.22
CA GLY A 256 -4.30 24.15 -2.59
C GLY A 256 -4.24 23.97 -1.07
N ASP A 257 -5.41 23.91 -0.43
CA ASP A 257 -5.50 23.74 1.01
C ASP A 257 -5.46 22.25 1.38
N MET A 258 -4.36 21.82 2.00
CA MET A 258 -4.12 20.45 2.43
C MET A 258 -4.17 20.33 3.95
N LYS A 259 -4.92 19.35 4.45
CA LYS A 259 -4.97 18.99 5.85
C LYS A 259 -4.41 17.58 6.07
N ILE A 260 -3.44 17.46 6.99
CA ILE A 260 -2.84 16.19 7.39
C ILE A 260 -3.11 15.99 8.88
N ASN A 261 -3.71 14.85 9.24
CA ASN A 261 -4.00 14.51 10.62
C ASN A 261 -3.44 13.12 10.93
N SER A 262 -2.64 13.00 11.98
CA SER A 262 -2.27 11.72 12.59
C SER A 262 -2.78 11.66 14.01
N SER A 263 -3.32 10.50 14.42
CA SER A 263 -3.69 10.30 15.82
C SER A 263 -2.53 9.70 16.61
N CYS A 264 -1.83 8.69 16.06
CA CYS A 264 -0.64 8.07 16.65
C CYS A 264 0.41 7.82 15.56
N GLY A 265 1.64 8.20 15.82
CA GLY A 265 2.77 8.10 14.91
C GLY A 265 3.25 9.43 14.37
N ASP A 266 4.43 9.43 13.78
CA ASP A 266 5.11 10.65 13.36
C ASP A 266 4.65 11.14 11.99
N VAL A 267 4.72 12.46 11.79
CA VAL A 267 4.42 13.09 10.49
C VAL A 267 5.67 13.80 9.98
N SER A 268 6.25 13.31 8.90
CA SER A 268 7.39 13.90 8.21
C SER A 268 6.98 14.46 6.85
N VAL A 269 7.21 15.74 6.63
CA VAL A 269 6.92 16.40 5.35
C VAL A 269 8.16 17.11 4.85
N GLU A 270 8.67 16.71 3.69
CA GLU A 270 9.69 17.45 2.96
C GLU A 270 9.03 18.18 1.77
N MET A 271 8.98 19.49 1.84
CA MET A 271 8.47 20.34 0.76
C MET A 271 9.52 20.55 -0.34
N LYS A 272 9.08 20.74 -1.57
CA LYS A 272 9.97 21.19 -2.66
C LYS A 272 10.64 22.51 -2.28
N ASN A 273 11.93 22.65 -2.63
CA ASN A 273 12.70 23.87 -2.36
C ASN A 273 11.97 25.15 -2.79
N GLY A 274 11.84 26.08 -1.86
CA GLY A 274 11.16 27.37 -2.06
C GLY A 274 9.63 27.30 -2.05
N SER A 275 9.03 26.16 -1.68
CA SER A 275 7.56 26.03 -1.54
C SER A 275 7.06 26.53 -0.19
N ALA A 276 7.81 26.36 0.88
CA ALA A 276 7.40 26.81 2.21
C ALA A 276 7.21 28.34 2.32
N GLU A 277 8.01 29.13 1.57
CA GLU A 277 7.85 30.58 1.53
C GLU A 277 6.53 31.03 0.86
N LYS A 278 5.90 30.17 0.07
CA LYS A 278 4.68 30.43 -0.71
C LYS A 278 3.42 29.81 -0.09
N THR A 279 3.58 29.06 0.99
CA THR A 279 2.52 28.29 1.62
C THR A 279 2.27 28.81 3.03
N ASN A 280 1.01 29.02 3.40
CA ASN A 280 0.63 29.20 4.80
C ASN A 280 0.77 27.86 5.50
N ILE A 281 1.55 27.82 6.58
CA ILE A 281 1.84 26.57 7.29
C ILE A 281 1.33 26.71 8.72
N TYR A 282 0.60 25.71 9.17
CA TYR A 282 0.20 25.52 10.55
C TYR A 282 0.50 24.08 10.94
N LEU A 283 1.39 23.89 11.90
CA LEU A 283 1.74 22.59 12.46
C LEU A 283 1.39 22.58 13.93
N LYS A 284 0.78 21.51 14.42
CA LYS A 284 0.46 21.31 15.82
C LYS A 284 0.69 19.86 16.22
N ALA A 285 1.65 19.63 17.10
CA ALA A 285 1.82 18.37 17.82
C ALA A 285 1.25 18.52 19.23
N THR A 286 0.48 17.51 19.67
CA THR A 286 0.02 17.36 21.06
C THR A 286 0.68 16.07 21.55
N ASP A 287 1.27 16.08 22.73
CA ASP A 287 2.12 15.01 23.24
C ASP A 287 3.28 14.64 22.26
N GLY A 288 3.91 15.68 21.68
CA GLY A 288 5.04 15.58 20.76
C GLY A 288 5.65 16.93 20.42
N ASP A 289 6.71 16.91 19.63
CA ASP A 289 7.46 18.10 19.24
C ASP A 289 7.23 18.47 17.76
N VAL A 290 7.40 19.76 17.44
CA VAL A 290 7.43 20.26 16.05
C VAL A 290 8.85 20.69 15.71
N ASP A 291 9.47 20.00 14.75
CA ASP A 291 10.78 20.33 14.19
C ASP A 291 10.62 20.93 12.78
N THR A 292 11.26 22.10 12.60
CA THR A 292 11.23 22.83 11.32
C THR A 292 12.65 23.28 10.93
N GLU A 293 13.60 22.36 10.99
CA GLU A 293 14.99 22.66 10.65
C GLU A 293 15.10 23.15 9.20
N GLY A 294 15.81 24.26 9.03
CA GLY A 294 16.05 24.87 7.71
C GLY A 294 14.97 25.86 7.24
N LEU A 295 13.82 25.96 7.88
CA LEU A 295 12.82 26.97 7.53
C LEU A 295 13.22 28.35 8.09
N SER A 296 13.33 29.33 7.21
CA SER A 296 13.82 30.69 7.57
C SER A 296 12.77 31.60 8.19
N ARG A 297 11.50 31.21 8.16
CA ARG A 297 10.35 32.03 8.61
C ARG A 297 9.41 31.17 9.45
N GLY A 298 8.71 31.83 10.33
CA GLY A 298 7.69 31.23 11.19
C GLY A 298 7.97 31.51 12.67
N LYS A 299 7.02 31.11 13.50
CA LYS A 299 7.09 31.22 14.95
C LYS A 299 6.72 29.89 15.57
N THR A 300 7.55 29.42 16.48
CA THR A 300 7.28 28.27 17.31
C THR A 300 6.77 28.77 18.68
N ASP A 301 5.73 28.16 19.17
CA ASP A 301 5.17 28.35 20.50
C ASP A 301 5.01 27.01 21.17
N ASN A 302 5.68 26.78 22.27
CA ASN A 302 5.67 25.50 22.98
C ASN A 302 5.06 25.69 24.36
N GLU A 303 3.97 25.00 24.62
CA GLU A 303 3.35 24.82 25.93
C GLU A 303 3.74 23.44 26.48
N GLU A 304 3.34 23.10 27.72
CA GLU A 304 3.82 21.92 28.45
C GLU A 304 3.61 20.59 27.67
N ASP A 305 2.48 20.47 26.95
CA ASP A 305 2.12 19.24 26.19
C ASP A 305 1.75 19.57 24.72
N THR A 306 2.12 20.75 24.21
CA THR A 306 1.74 21.14 22.85
C THR A 306 2.81 22.00 22.21
N SER A 307 3.23 21.61 21.00
CA SER A 307 4.15 22.35 20.17
C SER A 307 3.44 22.86 18.92
N VAL A 308 3.55 24.16 18.62
CA VAL A 308 2.88 24.79 17.47
C VAL A 308 3.88 25.60 16.65
N TYR A 309 3.81 25.49 15.33
CA TYR A 309 4.52 26.34 14.41
C TYR A 309 3.58 27.01 13.42
N GLU A 310 3.76 28.29 13.18
CA GLU A 310 3.01 29.05 12.17
C GLU A 310 3.92 29.82 11.23
N ASN A 311 3.66 29.71 9.92
CA ASN A 311 4.20 30.60 8.88
C ASN A 311 3.06 31.16 8.02
N LYS A 312 3.10 32.44 7.70
CA LYS A 312 2.11 33.13 6.85
C LYS A 312 2.75 33.69 5.60
N ALA A 313 2.44 33.06 4.46
CA ALA A 313 2.87 33.52 3.14
C ALA A 313 1.95 34.63 2.57
N GLY A 314 0.66 34.56 2.85
CA GLY A 314 -0.30 35.56 2.41
C GLY A 314 -1.74 35.04 2.32
N ALA A 315 -2.70 35.95 2.18
CA ALA A 315 -4.12 35.60 2.20
C ALA A 315 -4.61 34.72 1.04
N SER A 316 -3.87 34.71 -0.07
CA SER A 316 -4.19 33.89 -1.27
C SER A 316 -3.21 32.73 -1.46
N ALA A 317 -2.33 32.48 -0.49
CA ALA A 317 -1.41 31.36 -0.54
C ALA A 317 -2.14 30.07 -0.11
N PRO A 318 -1.80 28.93 -0.70
CA PRO A 318 -2.30 27.63 -0.25
C PRO A 318 -1.95 27.40 1.23
N THR A 319 -2.70 26.55 1.90
CA THR A 319 -2.50 26.24 3.31
C THR A 319 -2.11 24.79 3.50
N LEU A 320 -1.03 24.52 4.23
CA LEU A 320 -0.69 23.22 4.77
C LEU A 320 -0.99 23.24 6.28
N ASN A 321 -1.97 22.47 6.70
CA ASN A 321 -2.31 22.26 8.09
C ASN A 321 -1.97 20.83 8.51
N VAL A 322 -1.05 20.66 9.46
CA VAL A 322 -0.66 19.35 10.00
C VAL A 322 -0.96 19.30 11.48
N GLU A 323 -1.75 18.34 11.89
CA GLU A 323 -2.07 18.08 13.29
C GLU A 323 -1.70 16.63 13.65
N CYS A 324 -0.86 16.46 14.68
CA CYS A 324 -0.51 15.17 15.27
C CYS A 324 -0.92 15.16 16.74
N SER A 325 -1.55 14.07 17.19
CA SER A 325 -2.02 14.00 18.58
C SER A 325 -1.00 13.30 19.49
N ASP A 326 -0.38 12.20 19.04
CA ASP A 326 0.65 11.46 19.77
C ASP A 326 1.77 11.09 18.78
N GLY A 327 2.83 11.88 18.76
CA GLY A 327 3.97 11.80 17.85
C GLY A 327 4.49 13.19 17.41
N ASP A 328 5.62 13.16 16.74
CA ASP A 328 6.33 14.35 16.32
C ASP A 328 5.95 14.80 14.90
N ILE A 329 6.08 16.10 14.65
CA ILE A 329 5.94 16.65 13.29
C ILE A 329 7.29 17.22 12.85
N THR A 330 7.82 16.70 11.76
CA THR A 330 9.01 17.24 11.08
C THR A 330 8.61 17.87 9.75
N LEU A 331 8.95 19.15 9.54
CA LEU A 331 8.75 19.82 8.26
C LEU A 331 10.08 20.43 7.78
N THR A 332 10.50 20.01 6.60
CA THR A 332 11.74 20.47 5.96
C THR A 332 11.50 20.92 4.51
N GLU A 333 12.51 21.50 3.88
CA GLU A 333 12.55 21.71 2.42
C GLU A 333 13.69 20.91 1.80
N SER A 334 13.45 20.33 0.62
CA SER A 334 14.49 19.63 -0.14
C SER A 334 15.65 20.57 -0.51
N GLU A 335 16.86 20.03 -0.49
CA GLU A 335 18.05 20.79 -0.95
C GLU A 335 17.96 21.13 -2.46
N LYS A 336 18.71 22.16 -2.87
CA LYS A 336 18.76 22.63 -4.28
C LYS A 336 19.47 21.64 -5.19
#